data_296a27a44931f85b3d9c761ae5eb6225
#
_entry.id   296a27a44931f85b3d9c761ae5eb6225
#
_cell.length_a   1.000
_cell.length_b   1.000
_cell.length_c   1.000
_cell.angle_alpha   90.00
_cell.angle_beta   90.00
_cell.angle_gamma   90.00
#
_symmetry.space_group_name_H-M   'P 1'
#
loop_
_entity.id
_entity.type
_entity.pdbx_description
1 polymer ?
#
loop_
_entity_poly.entity_id
_entity_poly.type
_entity_poly.pdbx_seq_one_letter_code
_entity_poly.pdbx_strand_id
1 'polypeptide(L)'
;MTPLGRLIAAQIRLSGPMALDEYMRLCLLHPQHGYYATRDPFGAGGDFTTAPEISQIFGEMIGLALAQAWLDQGRPAPFTLAEIGPGRGTLMADILRAIRIVPGMAEAARVALVEASPHLRRVQRDRLGDIAHLDDVSQLPQAPLFLVAN
;
A
#
# COMPACT_ATOMS: atom_id res chain seq x y z
N MET A 1 25.82 14.14 12.10
CA MET A 1 25.43 13.39 10.88
C MET A 1 24.86 12.03 11.32
N THR A 2 23.67 11.68 10.85
CA THR A 2 22.99 10.42 11.18
C THR A 2 23.74 9.20 10.60
N PRO A 3 23.51 7.96 11.10
CA PRO A 3 24.08 6.76 10.50
C PRO A 3 23.79 6.65 8.99
N LEU A 4 22.53 6.87 8.58
CA LEU A 4 22.15 6.88 7.16
C LEU A 4 22.86 7.96 6.37
N GLY A 5 22.98 9.16 6.93
CA GLY A 5 23.70 10.26 6.28
C GLY A 5 25.19 9.93 6.03
N ARG A 6 25.84 9.15 6.91
CA ARG A 6 27.21 8.68 6.68
C ARG A 6 27.29 7.67 5.53
N LEU A 7 26.34 6.76 5.44
CA LEU A 7 26.25 5.78 4.34
C LEU A 7 26.05 6.48 3.00
N ILE A 8 25.09 7.39 2.91
CA ILE A 8 24.81 8.18 1.69
C ILE A 8 26.03 8.99 1.28
N ALA A 9 26.68 9.70 2.23
CA ALA A 9 27.88 10.47 1.93
C ALA A 9 29.04 9.60 1.48
N ALA A 10 29.19 8.39 2.01
CA ALA A 10 30.21 7.43 1.56
C ALA A 10 29.92 6.95 0.13
N GLN A 11 28.66 6.63 -0.19
CA GLN A 11 28.26 6.22 -1.53
C GLN A 11 28.51 7.32 -2.57
N ILE A 12 28.12 8.56 -2.27
CA ILE A 12 28.37 9.72 -3.15
C ILE A 12 29.85 9.92 -3.40
N ARG A 13 30.71 9.76 -2.39
CA ARG A 13 32.18 9.87 -2.57
C ARG A 13 32.73 8.79 -3.50
N LEU A 14 32.16 7.59 -3.49
CA LEU A 14 32.64 6.46 -4.31
C LEU A 14 32.09 6.49 -5.73
N SER A 15 30.79 6.82 -5.89
CA SER A 15 30.07 6.65 -7.15
C SER A 15 29.66 7.96 -7.82
N GLY A 16 29.98 9.12 -7.21
CA GLY A 16 29.53 10.43 -7.69
C GLY A 16 28.12 10.80 -7.21
N PRO A 17 27.50 11.82 -7.81
CA PRO A 17 26.17 12.31 -7.43
C PRO A 17 25.13 11.18 -7.46
N MET A 18 24.28 11.17 -6.44
CA MET A 18 23.17 10.22 -6.31
C MET A 18 21.91 10.78 -6.95
N ALA A 19 21.13 9.95 -7.66
CA ALA A 19 19.83 10.34 -8.19
C ALA A 19 18.81 10.57 -7.05
N LEU A 20 17.84 11.46 -7.28
CA LEU A 20 16.88 11.85 -6.24
C LEU A 20 16.00 10.68 -5.79
N ASP A 21 15.57 9.85 -6.70
CA ASP A 21 14.77 8.64 -6.41
C ASP A 21 15.55 7.65 -5.54
N GLU A 22 16.84 7.44 -5.81
CA GLU A 22 17.71 6.59 -5.00
C GLU A 22 17.89 7.19 -3.58
N TYR A 23 18.10 8.50 -3.49
CA TYR A 23 18.19 9.19 -2.20
C TYR A 23 16.90 9.03 -1.39
N MET A 24 15.75 9.26 -2.02
CA MET A 24 14.44 9.09 -1.38
C MET A 24 14.23 7.65 -0.94
N ARG A 25 14.53 6.68 -1.79
CA ARG A 25 14.40 5.26 -1.47
C ARG A 25 15.23 4.89 -0.24
N LEU A 26 16.48 5.36 -0.14
CA LEU A 26 17.32 5.13 1.03
C LEU A 26 16.74 5.79 2.29
N CYS A 27 16.31 7.06 2.19
CA CYS A 27 15.74 7.77 3.33
C CYS A 27 14.45 7.12 3.86
N LEU A 28 13.62 6.60 2.98
CA LEU A 28 12.31 6.07 3.32
C LEU A 28 12.34 4.57 3.64
N LEU A 29 13.11 3.78 2.88
CA LEU A 29 12.99 2.31 2.87
C LEU A 29 14.27 1.57 3.30
N HIS A 30 15.36 2.26 3.69
CA HIS A 30 16.57 1.56 4.15
C HIS A 30 16.23 0.63 5.33
N PRO A 31 16.59 -0.68 5.31
CA PRO A 31 16.10 -1.67 6.27
C PRO A 31 16.35 -1.32 7.74
N GLN A 32 17.47 -0.65 8.05
CA GLN A 32 17.88 -0.33 9.42
C GLN A 32 17.69 1.15 9.80
N HIS A 33 17.53 2.04 8.82
CA HIS A 33 17.56 3.48 9.06
C HIS A 33 16.48 4.25 8.28
N GLY A 34 15.73 3.56 7.43
CA GLY A 34 14.64 4.16 6.65
C GLY A 34 13.46 4.54 7.53
N TYR A 35 12.80 5.61 7.16
CA TYR A 35 11.69 6.16 7.91
C TYR A 35 10.56 5.13 8.09
N TYR A 36 10.09 4.52 7.01
CA TYR A 36 9.01 3.50 7.06
C TYR A 36 9.47 2.12 7.56
N ALA A 37 10.79 1.87 7.59
CA ALA A 37 11.31 0.61 8.11
C ALA A 37 11.46 0.61 9.64
N THR A 38 11.63 1.78 10.25
CA THR A 38 12.00 1.93 11.67
C THR A 38 10.92 2.55 12.54
N ARG A 39 9.85 3.11 11.93
CA ARG A 39 8.77 3.81 12.64
C ARG A 39 7.42 3.34 12.13
N ASP A 40 6.39 3.49 12.96
CA ASP A 40 5.00 3.48 12.54
C ASP A 40 4.54 4.96 12.39
N PRO A 41 4.53 5.50 11.16
CA PRO A 41 4.23 6.92 10.96
C PRO A 41 2.74 7.24 10.93
N PHE A 42 1.88 6.24 11.06
CA PHE A 42 0.43 6.39 10.86
C PHE A 42 -0.35 6.41 12.18
N GLY A 43 -1.53 7.07 12.16
CA GLY A 43 -2.47 7.13 13.26
C GLY A 43 -2.19 8.24 14.27
N ALA A 44 -2.96 8.28 15.37
CA ALA A 44 -2.96 9.37 16.37
C ALA A 44 -1.61 9.62 17.08
N GLY A 45 -0.69 8.67 17.04
CA GLY A 45 0.67 8.81 17.59
C GLY A 45 1.76 8.93 16.54
N GLY A 46 1.41 8.93 15.26
CA GLY A 46 2.34 9.03 14.12
C GLY A 46 2.42 10.44 13.54
N ASP A 47 3.29 10.59 12.55
CA ASP A 47 3.51 11.87 11.86
C ASP A 47 2.41 12.18 10.83
N PHE A 48 1.59 11.17 10.45
CA PHE A 48 0.55 11.31 9.43
C PHE A 48 -0.79 10.76 9.89
N THR A 49 -1.85 11.55 9.69
CA THR A 49 -3.24 11.10 9.76
C THR A 49 -3.86 11.23 8.38
N THR A 50 -4.05 10.10 7.71
CA THR A 50 -4.63 10.07 6.35
C THR A 50 -6.14 9.91 6.39
N ALA A 51 -6.83 10.22 5.28
CA ALA A 51 -8.28 10.16 5.21
C ALA A 51 -8.90 8.81 5.65
N PRO A 52 -8.32 7.64 5.30
CA PRO A 52 -8.79 6.35 5.82
C PRO A 52 -8.68 6.20 7.34
N GLU A 53 -7.68 6.84 7.96
CA GLU A 53 -7.50 6.79 9.42
C GLU A 53 -8.45 7.76 10.16
N ILE A 54 -9.01 8.75 9.46
CA ILE A 54 -9.97 9.71 10.02
C ILE A 54 -11.38 9.13 9.98
N SER A 55 -11.78 8.50 8.87
CA SER A 55 -13.15 8.07 8.65
C SER A 55 -13.26 6.80 7.82
N GLN A 56 -13.90 5.79 8.39
CA GLN A 56 -14.29 4.55 7.72
C GLN A 56 -15.14 4.82 6.46
N ILE A 57 -16.00 5.86 6.50
CA ILE A 57 -16.86 6.23 5.38
C ILE A 57 -16.05 6.55 4.14
N PHE A 58 -14.85 7.11 4.27
CA PHE A 58 -13.97 7.40 3.14
C PHE A 58 -13.64 6.13 2.35
N GLY A 59 -13.18 5.08 3.03
CA GLY A 59 -12.85 3.80 2.38
C GLY A 59 -14.09 3.07 1.85
N GLU A 60 -15.21 3.13 2.55
CA GLU A 60 -16.47 2.53 2.10
C GLU A 60 -17.00 3.19 0.83
N MET A 61 -16.92 4.52 0.73
CA MET A 61 -17.32 5.25 -0.49
C MET A 61 -16.44 4.90 -1.69
N ILE A 62 -15.13 4.74 -1.48
CA ILE A 62 -14.23 4.23 -2.53
C ILE A 62 -14.63 2.81 -2.92
N GLY A 63 -14.91 1.94 -1.94
CA GLY A 63 -15.39 0.59 -2.19
C GLY A 63 -16.67 0.54 -3.03
N LEU A 64 -17.63 1.41 -2.76
CA LEU A 64 -18.86 1.52 -3.55
C LEU A 64 -18.61 2.03 -4.96
N ALA A 65 -17.71 3.00 -5.14
CA ALA A 65 -17.32 3.49 -6.46
C ALA A 65 -16.64 2.39 -7.29
N LEU A 66 -15.76 1.59 -6.67
CA LEU A 66 -15.14 0.42 -7.29
C LEU A 66 -16.18 -0.64 -7.65
N ALA A 67 -17.17 -0.85 -6.78
CA ALA A 67 -18.27 -1.79 -7.03
C ALA A 67 -19.11 -1.35 -8.24
N GLN A 68 -19.41 -0.07 -8.34
CA GLN A 68 -20.10 0.46 -9.53
C GLN A 68 -19.28 0.26 -10.79
N ALA A 69 -17.98 0.60 -10.75
CA ALA A 69 -17.08 0.40 -11.89
C ALA A 69 -16.97 -1.09 -12.30
N TRP A 70 -16.96 -2.01 -11.33
CA TRP A 70 -16.95 -3.45 -11.59
C TRP A 70 -18.24 -3.92 -12.28
N LEU A 71 -19.40 -3.41 -11.83
CA LEU A 71 -20.70 -3.69 -12.47
C LEU A 71 -20.74 -3.17 -13.90
N ASP A 72 -20.28 -1.94 -14.12
CA ASP A 72 -20.28 -1.28 -15.42
C ASP A 72 -19.35 -1.97 -16.44
N GLN A 73 -18.28 -2.62 -15.93
CA GLN A 73 -17.36 -3.42 -16.75
C GLN A 73 -17.82 -4.87 -16.98
N GLY A 74 -19.05 -5.21 -16.60
CA GLY A 74 -19.62 -6.55 -16.85
C GLY A 74 -19.18 -7.60 -15.84
N ARG A 75 -18.78 -7.22 -14.64
CA ARG A 75 -18.46 -8.10 -13.51
C ARG A 75 -17.31 -9.06 -13.81
N PRO A 76 -16.12 -8.56 -14.19
CA PRO A 76 -14.99 -9.44 -14.49
C PRO A 76 -14.66 -10.36 -13.29
N ALA A 77 -14.48 -11.66 -13.58
CA ALA A 77 -14.16 -12.66 -12.57
C ALA A 77 -13.18 -13.70 -13.14
N PRO A 78 -12.00 -13.92 -12.54
CA PRO A 78 -11.45 -13.14 -11.43
C PRO A 78 -10.97 -11.73 -11.85
N PHE A 79 -10.79 -10.82 -10.87
CA PHE A 79 -10.13 -9.55 -11.06
C PHE A 79 -9.15 -9.27 -9.92
N THR A 80 -8.15 -8.43 -10.16
CA THR A 80 -7.22 -7.98 -9.13
C THR A 80 -7.72 -6.67 -8.52
N LEU A 81 -7.82 -6.64 -7.18
CA LEU A 81 -8.03 -5.43 -6.40
C LEU A 81 -6.72 -5.11 -5.70
N ALA A 82 -6.05 -4.04 -6.10
CA ALA A 82 -4.74 -3.70 -5.59
C ALA A 82 -4.70 -2.34 -4.90
N GLU A 83 -3.84 -2.23 -3.89
CA GLU A 83 -3.52 -0.95 -3.24
C GLU A 83 -2.01 -0.74 -3.22
N ILE A 84 -1.57 0.47 -3.63
CA ILE A 84 -0.17 0.90 -3.55
C ILE A 84 0.02 1.73 -2.29
N GLY A 85 0.99 1.36 -1.45
CA GLY A 85 1.29 2.05 -0.21
C GLY A 85 0.14 1.97 0.82
N PRO A 86 -0.35 0.76 1.15
CA PRO A 86 -1.59 0.58 1.93
C PRO A 86 -1.45 1.01 3.40
N GLY A 87 -0.28 1.44 3.85
CA GLY A 87 -0.01 1.81 5.22
C GLY A 87 -0.39 0.69 6.19
N ARG A 88 -1.35 0.93 7.08
CA ARG A 88 -1.88 -0.08 8.02
C ARG A 88 -2.95 -0.99 7.40
N GLY A 89 -3.28 -0.82 6.11
CA GLY A 89 -4.33 -1.56 5.41
C GLY A 89 -5.74 -1.12 5.77
N THR A 90 -5.92 0.07 6.32
CA THR A 90 -7.22 0.59 6.76
C THR A 90 -8.15 0.81 5.57
N LEU A 91 -7.66 1.47 4.51
CA LEU A 91 -8.43 1.71 3.30
C LEU A 91 -8.90 0.38 2.66
N MET A 92 -8.00 -0.58 2.47
CA MET A 92 -8.37 -1.88 1.91
C MET A 92 -9.39 -2.61 2.77
N ALA A 93 -9.28 -2.55 4.11
CA ALA A 93 -10.27 -3.16 5.01
C ALA A 93 -11.67 -2.59 4.81
N ASP A 94 -11.78 -1.28 4.65
CA ASP A 94 -13.07 -0.60 4.44
C ASP A 94 -13.63 -0.87 3.04
N ILE A 95 -12.78 -0.88 2.01
CA ILE A 95 -13.16 -1.29 0.65
C ILE A 95 -13.71 -2.72 0.67
N LEU A 96 -13.00 -3.68 1.28
CA LEU A 96 -13.42 -5.07 1.36
C LEU A 96 -14.75 -5.23 2.09
N ARG A 97 -15.00 -4.42 3.11
CA ARG A 97 -16.29 -4.40 3.80
C ARG A 97 -17.42 -3.94 2.87
N ALA A 98 -17.19 -2.86 2.13
CA ALA A 98 -18.17 -2.29 1.21
C ALA A 98 -18.51 -3.24 0.05
N ILE A 99 -17.52 -3.87 -0.59
CA ILE A 99 -17.75 -4.75 -1.75
C ILE A 99 -18.45 -6.05 -1.40
N ARG A 100 -18.45 -6.47 -0.11
CA ARG A 100 -19.19 -7.68 0.34
C ARG A 100 -20.70 -7.60 0.14
N ILE A 101 -21.27 -6.38 0.08
CA ILE A 101 -22.70 -6.21 -0.17
C ILE A 101 -23.08 -6.43 -1.64
N VAL A 102 -22.08 -6.48 -2.54
CA VAL A 102 -22.30 -6.68 -3.97
C VAL A 102 -22.12 -8.15 -4.31
N PRO A 103 -23.18 -8.86 -4.73
CA PRO A 103 -23.13 -10.28 -4.96
C PRO A 103 -22.03 -10.70 -5.97
N GLY A 104 -21.15 -11.60 -5.55
CA GLY A 104 -20.09 -12.17 -6.38
C GLY A 104 -18.81 -11.32 -6.49
N MET A 105 -18.82 -10.07 -6.05
CA MET A 105 -17.64 -9.20 -6.21
C MET A 105 -16.49 -9.60 -5.27
N ALA A 106 -16.79 -9.83 -4.01
CA ALA A 106 -15.77 -10.21 -3.02
C ALA A 106 -15.12 -11.56 -3.35
N GLU A 107 -15.90 -12.51 -3.85
CA GLU A 107 -15.44 -13.85 -4.25
C GLU A 107 -14.57 -13.78 -5.52
N ALA A 108 -14.87 -12.85 -6.42
CA ALA A 108 -14.12 -12.64 -7.65
C ALA A 108 -12.80 -11.87 -7.42
N ALA A 109 -12.71 -11.09 -6.33
CA ALA A 109 -11.55 -10.26 -6.03
C ALA A 109 -10.32 -11.08 -5.61
N ARG A 110 -9.17 -10.77 -6.21
CA ARG A 110 -7.84 -11.22 -5.77
C ARG A 110 -7.10 -10.00 -5.24
N VAL A 111 -7.00 -9.92 -3.91
CA VAL A 111 -6.42 -8.74 -3.25
C VAL A 111 -4.90 -8.81 -3.28
N ALA A 112 -4.25 -7.70 -3.66
CA ALA A 112 -2.81 -7.55 -3.67
C ALA A 112 -2.41 -6.19 -3.09
N LEU A 113 -1.42 -6.17 -2.21
CA LEU A 113 -0.88 -4.97 -1.60
C LEU A 113 0.55 -4.75 -2.06
N VAL A 114 0.85 -3.58 -2.64
CA VAL A 114 2.22 -3.19 -2.98
C VAL A 114 2.81 -2.45 -1.79
N GLU A 115 3.66 -3.15 -1.03
CA GLU A 115 4.23 -2.65 0.22
C GLU A 115 5.67 -3.12 0.40
N ALA A 116 6.60 -2.19 0.55
CA ALA A 116 8.02 -2.49 0.71
C ALA A 116 8.42 -2.75 2.17
N SER A 117 7.65 -2.24 3.15
CA SER A 117 7.99 -2.35 4.58
C SER A 117 7.59 -3.71 5.16
N PRO A 118 8.55 -4.53 5.63
CA PRO A 118 8.22 -5.80 6.30
C PRO A 118 7.41 -5.61 7.58
N HIS A 119 7.56 -4.46 8.26
CA HIS A 119 6.77 -4.12 9.43
C HIS A 119 5.30 -3.91 9.07
N LEU A 120 5.02 -3.06 8.07
CA LEU A 120 3.66 -2.79 7.63
C LEU A 120 2.98 -4.02 7.03
N ARG A 121 3.70 -4.89 6.31
CA ARG A 121 3.15 -6.18 5.85
C ARG A 121 2.66 -7.08 7.01
N ARG A 122 3.30 -7.05 8.17
CA ARG A 122 2.79 -7.78 9.36
C ARG A 122 1.48 -7.17 9.85
N VAL A 123 1.46 -5.84 10.01
CA VAL A 123 0.24 -5.12 10.44
C VAL A 123 -0.93 -5.37 9.48
N GLN A 124 -0.65 -5.39 8.19
CA GLN A 124 -1.65 -5.67 7.16
C GLN A 124 -2.17 -7.10 7.24
N ARG A 125 -1.29 -8.10 7.42
CA ARG A 125 -1.72 -9.50 7.64
C ARG A 125 -2.58 -9.67 8.87
N ASP A 126 -2.23 -9.02 9.97
CA ASP A 126 -3.01 -9.08 11.20
C ASP A 126 -4.43 -8.50 11.02
N ARG A 127 -4.57 -7.47 10.17
CA ARG A 127 -5.85 -6.82 9.88
C ARG A 127 -6.68 -7.49 8.82
N LEU A 128 -6.05 -7.95 7.74
CA LEU A 128 -6.70 -8.36 6.48
C LEU A 128 -6.63 -9.87 6.25
N GLY A 129 -5.84 -10.60 7.03
CA GLY A 129 -5.59 -12.02 6.84
C GLY A 129 -4.52 -12.32 5.80
N ASP A 130 -4.61 -13.50 5.18
CA ASP A 130 -3.63 -13.95 4.18
C ASP A 130 -3.91 -13.27 2.83
N ILE A 131 -3.14 -12.23 2.57
CA ILE A 131 -3.23 -11.40 1.36
C ILE A 131 -1.88 -11.38 0.65
N ALA A 132 -1.90 -11.33 -0.69
CA ALA A 132 -0.70 -11.22 -1.50
C ALA A 132 0.00 -9.86 -1.26
N HIS A 133 1.30 -9.91 -0.94
CA HIS A 133 2.15 -8.74 -0.86
C HIS A 133 3.15 -8.75 -2.01
N LEU A 134 3.25 -7.63 -2.71
CA LEU A 134 4.16 -7.39 -3.81
C LEU A 134 5.21 -6.35 -3.39
N ASP A 135 6.42 -6.48 -3.92
CA ASP A 135 7.51 -5.53 -3.65
C ASP A 135 7.44 -4.30 -4.55
N ASP A 136 6.85 -4.47 -5.74
CA ASP A 136 6.80 -3.45 -6.77
C ASP A 136 5.55 -3.59 -7.65
N VAL A 137 5.11 -2.47 -8.22
CA VAL A 137 3.93 -2.41 -9.12
C VAL A 137 4.09 -3.26 -10.38
N SER A 138 5.32 -3.50 -10.83
CA SER A 138 5.58 -4.36 -11.99
C SER A 138 5.20 -5.83 -11.77
N GLN A 139 5.00 -6.24 -10.52
CA GLN A 139 4.53 -7.58 -10.16
C GLN A 139 3.01 -7.73 -10.19
N LEU A 140 2.28 -6.64 -10.44
CA LEU A 140 0.82 -6.71 -10.59
C LEU A 140 0.43 -7.57 -11.80
N PRO A 141 -0.57 -8.46 -11.67
CA PRO A 141 -0.99 -9.31 -12.77
C PRO A 141 -1.59 -8.49 -13.92
N GLN A 142 -1.35 -8.96 -15.14
CA GLN A 142 -2.02 -8.45 -16.36
C GLN A 142 -3.43 -9.05 -16.46
N ALA A 143 -4.32 -8.68 -15.57
CA ALA A 143 -5.71 -9.12 -15.50
C ALA A 143 -6.60 -7.88 -15.36
N PRO A 144 -7.93 -8.00 -15.41
CA PRO A 144 -8.77 -6.89 -14.98
C PRO A 144 -8.31 -6.36 -13.63
N LEU A 145 -7.92 -5.09 -13.58
CA LEU A 145 -7.26 -4.48 -12.42
C LEU A 145 -8.05 -3.27 -11.93
N PHE A 146 -8.36 -3.27 -10.65
CA PHE A 146 -8.87 -2.13 -9.92
C PHE A 146 -7.78 -1.71 -8.93
N LEU A 147 -7.20 -0.54 -9.14
CA LEU A 147 -6.05 -0.04 -8.40
C LEU A 147 -6.42 1.21 -7.62
N VAL A 148 -6.06 1.23 -6.35
CA VAL A 148 -6.16 2.41 -5.49
C VAL A 148 -4.79 2.79 -4.93
N ALA A 149 -4.61 4.09 -4.65
CA ALA A 149 -3.47 4.64 -3.94
C ALA A 149 -3.92 5.90 -3.21
N ASN A 150 -3.51 6.08 -1.96
CA ASN A 150 -3.86 7.24 -1.14
C ASN A 150 -2.64 7.75 -0.37
#